data_ca55fa767c6fee70c5d61f7be26d1237
#
_entry.id   ca55fa767c6fee70c5d61f7be26d1237
#
_cell.length_a   1.000
_cell.length_b   1.000
_cell.length_c   1.000
_cell.angle_alpha   90.00
_cell.angle_beta   90.00
_cell.angle_gamma   90.00
#
_symmetry.space_group_name_H-M   'P 1'
#
loop_
_entity.id
_entity.type
_entity.pdbx_description
1 polymer ?
#
loop_
_entity_poly.entity_id
_entity_poly.type
_entity_poly.pdbx_seq_one_letter_code
_entity_poly.pdbx_strand_id
1 'polypeptide(L)'
;PASEWYKRQLLQRRRDRYAPKGIQIDIFQSNHEGALIDRLQHVMTSDFGHVTYTEAVKLLEEHNDKFDYKVFWGCDLQTEHERYLTEQVYKKPVFVTDYPKEIKAFSMRMNDDGKTVAAADCLVPGIGEIIGGSQREERLELLEGRIKELGMKPEDYWWYCDLRRYGSCKHAGFGLGFERMVMYLTGVSNIRDVELHPRTVGNADF
;
A
#
# COMPACT_ATOMS: atom_id res chain seq x y z
N PRO A 1 0.64 19.08 -17.42
CA PRO A 1 -0.22 17.95 -17.68
C PRO A 1 -1.44 18.00 -16.76
N ALA A 2 -2.57 17.40 -17.19
CA ALA A 2 -3.86 17.45 -16.49
C ALA A 2 -3.78 17.01 -15.00
N SER A 3 -2.85 16.15 -14.64
CA SER A 3 -2.64 15.69 -13.26
C SER A 3 -2.19 16.79 -12.29
N GLU A 4 -1.35 17.71 -12.72
CA GLU A 4 -0.87 18.82 -11.88
C GLU A 4 -1.93 19.91 -11.69
N TRP A 5 -2.73 20.17 -12.74
CA TRP A 5 -3.85 21.07 -12.67
C TRP A 5 -4.92 20.53 -11.70
N TYR A 6 -5.21 19.22 -11.75
CA TYR A 6 -6.16 18.57 -10.85
C TYR A 6 -5.68 18.59 -9.38
N LYS A 7 -4.40 18.36 -9.14
CA LYS A 7 -3.77 18.46 -7.83
C LYS A 7 -3.89 19.88 -7.25
N ARG A 8 -3.58 20.91 -8.06
CA ARG A 8 -3.72 22.31 -7.65
C ARG A 8 -5.17 22.69 -7.38
N GLN A 9 -6.13 22.22 -8.20
CA GLN A 9 -7.56 22.48 -8.01
C GLN A 9 -8.10 21.83 -6.73
N LEU A 10 -7.68 20.62 -6.39
CA LEU A 10 -8.08 19.95 -5.14
C LEU A 10 -7.58 20.71 -3.91
N LEU A 11 -6.33 21.16 -3.92
CA LEU A 11 -5.76 21.98 -2.84
C LEU A 11 -6.41 23.36 -2.75
N GLN A 12 -6.63 24.01 -3.89
CA GLN A 12 -7.28 25.32 -3.94
C GLN A 12 -8.73 25.22 -3.43
N ARG A 13 -9.53 24.24 -3.91
CA ARG A 13 -10.91 24.02 -3.45
C ARG A 13 -10.97 23.64 -1.98
N ARG A 14 -9.97 22.95 -1.44
CA ARG A 14 -9.86 22.67 -0.02
C ARG A 14 -9.54 23.94 0.76
N ARG A 15 -8.58 24.72 0.30
CA ARG A 15 -8.21 26.01 0.88
C ARG A 15 -9.41 26.96 0.88
N ASP A 16 -10.13 27.08 -0.23
CA ASP A 16 -11.27 28.00 -0.38
C ASP A 16 -12.51 27.52 0.41
N ARG A 17 -12.68 26.21 0.60
CA ARG A 17 -13.81 25.65 1.34
C ARG A 17 -13.60 25.67 2.87
N TYR A 18 -12.36 25.61 3.34
CA TYR A 18 -12.00 25.57 4.76
C TYR A 18 -11.28 26.83 5.26
N ALA A 19 -10.74 27.67 4.38
CA ALA A 19 -10.07 28.94 4.74
C ALA A 19 -10.98 30.01 5.35
N PRO A 20 -12.30 30.09 5.05
CA PRO A 20 -13.16 31.02 5.77
C PRO A 20 -13.34 30.67 7.26
N LYS A 21 -12.91 29.46 7.66
CA LYS A 21 -12.92 28.97 9.04
C LYS A 21 -11.49 28.62 9.49
N GLY A 22 -10.56 29.58 9.34
CA GLY A 22 -9.12 29.42 9.65
C GLY A 22 -8.76 28.68 10.93
N ILE A 23 -9.71 28.62 11.85
CA ILE A 23 -9.64 27.86 13.09
C ILE A 23 -9.50 26.34 12.86
N GLN A 24 -10.06 25.76 11.79
CA GLN A 24 -10.01 24.31 11.58
C GLN A 24 -8.68 23.80 11.01
N ILE A 25 -7.99 24.59 10.19
CA ILE A 25 -6.65 24.23 9.70
C ILE A 25 -5.62 24.31 10.83
N ASP A 26 -5.73 25.32 11.68
CA ASP A 26 -4.86 25.49 12.83
C ASP A 26 -5.10 24.40 13.90
N ILE A 27 -6.34 23.92 14.07
CA ILE A 27 -6.65 22.80 14.97
C ILE A 27 -6.05 21.50 14.46
N PHE A 28 -6.13 21.24 13.15
CA PHE A 28 -5.47 20.07 12.56
C PHE A 28 -3.94 20.16 12.62
N GLN A 29 -3.35 21.33 12.39
CA GLN A 29 -1.92 21.54 12.54
C GLN A 29 -1.44 21.46 13.99
N SER A 30 -2.21 21.95 14.95
CA SER A 30 -1.82 21.94 16.37
C SER A 30 -1.97 20.58 17.05
N ASN A 31 -2.90 19.75 16.59
CA ASN A 31 -3.15 18.43 17.16
C ASN A 31 -2.30 17.30 16.54
N HIS A 32 -1.66 17.53 15.40
CA HIS A 32 -0.87 16.54 14.71
C HIS A 32 0.50 17.11 14.37
N GLU A 33 1.39 17.15 15.36
CA GLU A 33 2.81 17.46 15.24
C GLU A 33 3.21 18.16 13.92
N GLY A 34 2.77 19.38 13.81
CA GLY A 34 3.25 20.48 12.93
C GLY A 34 3.58 20.07 11.55
N ALA A 35 3.10 19.48 10.69
CA ALA A 35 3.55 19.35 9.30
C ALA A 35 2.63 18.48 8.39
N LEU A 36 1.31 18.38 8.72
CA LEU A 36 0.42 17.66 7.79
C LEU A 36 0.45 18.29 6.39
N ILE A 37 0.38 19.61 6.32
CA ILE A 37 0.41 20.32 5.01
C ILE A 37 1.78 20.16 4.36
N ASP A 38 2.86 20.29 5.12
CA ASP A 38 4.23 20.13 4.60
C ASP A 38 4.46 18.68 4.11
N ARG A 39 3.96 17.70 4.84
CA ARG A 39 3.99 16.29 4.41
C ARG A 39 3.22 16.07 3.10
N LEU A 40 2.02 16.63 2.98
CA LEU A 40 1.21 16.50 1.77
C LEU A 40 1.85 17.24 0.58
N GLN A 41 2.45 18.40 0.82
CA GLN A 41 3.21 19.14 -0.19
C GLN A 41 4.45 18.38 -0.62
N HIS A 42 5.18 17.80 0.34
CA HIS A 42 6.35 16.98 0.04
C HIS A 42 5.99 15.78 -0.84
N VAL A 43 4.93 15.05 -0.51
CA VAL A 43 4.45 13.92 -1.34
C VAL A 43 4.04 14.36 -2.74
N MET A 44 3.41 15.53 -2.87
CA MET A 44 2.99 16.06 -4.17
C MET A 44 4.15 16.45 -5.08
N THR A 45 5.26 16.84 -4.50
CA THR A 45 6.44 17.36 -5.23
C THR A 45 7.57 16.35 -5.35
N SER A 46 7.54 15.27 -4.56
CA SER A 46 8.58 14.25 -4.59
C SER A 46 8.37 13.26 -5.74
N ASP A 47 9.47 12.85 -6.34
CA ASP A 47 9.51 11.61 -7.13
C ASP A 47 9.45 10.42 -6.17
N PHE A 48 8.56 9.46 -6.43
CA PHE A 48 8.45 8.29 -5.57
C PHE A 48 9.68 7.39 -5.73
N GLY A 49 10.13 6.82 -4.62
CA GLY A 49 11.18 5.81 -4.62
C GLY A 49 10.68 4.50 -5.25
N HIS A 50 11.61 3.74 -5.80
CA HIS A 50 11.35 2.39 -6.30
C HIS A 50 12.43 1.47 -5.75
N VAL A 51 12.02 0.34 -5.20
CA VAL A 51 12.91 -0.66 -4.64
C VAL A 51 12.28 -2.04 -4.75
N THR A 52 13.06 -3.06 -5.03
CA THR A 52 12.58 -4.44 -4.95
C THR A 52 12.48 -4.88 -3.50
N TYR A 53 11.59 -5.84 -3.20
CA TYR A 53 11.48 -6.42 -1.86
C TYR A 53 12.85 -6.97 -1.38
N THR A 54 13.60 -7.62 -2.27
CA THR A 54 14.92 -8.18 -1.93
C THR A 54 15.91 -7.09 -1.51
N GLU A 55 15.92 -5.96 -2.20
CA GLU A 55 16.77 -4.81 -1.83
C GLU A 55 16.28 -4.14 -0.55
N ALA A 56 14.96 -3.99 -0.41
CA ALA A 56 14.36 -3.43 0.81
C ALA A 56 14.71 -4.26 2.05
N VAL A 57 14.61 -5.59 1.96
CA VAL A 57 15.00 -6.48 3.06
C VAL A 57 16.47 -6.31 3.42
N LYS A 58 17.39 -6.25 2.46
CA LYS A 58 18.81 -6.02 2.74
C LYS A 58 19.07 -4.72 3.51
N LEU A 59 18.40 -3.63 3.10
CA LEU A 59 18.50 -2.33 3.80
C LEU A 59 17.94 -2.40 5.22
N LEU A 60 16.89 -3.17 5.43
CA LEU A 60 16.27 -3.35 6.74
C LEU A 60 17.10 -4.27 7.64
N GLU A 61 17.68 -5.34 7.10
CA GLU A 61 18.55 -6.28 7.84
C GLU A 61 19.76 -5.59 8.47
N GLU A 62 20.32 -4.56 7.82
CA GLU A 62 21.42 -3.75 8.37
C GLU A 62 21.03 -3.01 9.65
N HIS A 63 19.73 -2.87 9.91
CA HIS A 63 19.16 -2.16 11.05
C HIS A 63 18.21 -3.01 11.88
N ASN A 64 18.37 -4.29 11.82
CA ASN A 64 17.48 -5.26 12.46
C ASN A 64 17.41 -5.14 14.00
N ASP A 65 18.43 -4.51 14.61
CA ASP A 65 18.46 -4.17 16.03
C ASP A 65 17.34 -3.18 16.44
N LYS A 66 16.87 -2.36 15.53
CA LYS A 66 15.86 -1.31 15.75
C LYS A 66 14.42 -1.80 15.70
N PHE A 67 14.17 -3.01 15.21
CA PHE A 67 12.84 -3.55 15.00
C PHE A 67 12.45 -4.55 16.09
N ASP A 68 11.21 -4.48 16.51
CA ASP A 68 10.60 -5.49 17.38
C ASP A 68 10.46 -6.80 16.63
N TYR A 69 9.97 -6.75 15.39
CA TYR A 69 9.85 -7.88 14.50
C TYR A 69 11.08 -7.97 13.57
N LYS A 70 11.86 -9.04 13.69
CA LYS A 70 13.11 -9.19 12.92
C LYS A 70 12.83 -9.46 11.45
N VAL A 71 13.53 -8.72 10.59
CA VAL A 71 13.43 -8.83 9.14
C VAL A 71 14.34 -9.95 8.64
N PHE A 72 13.84 -10.74 7.73
CA PHE A 72 14.59 -11.72 6.94
C PHE A 72 13.89 -11.91 5.59
N TRP A 73 14.60 -12.38 4.58
CA TRP A 73 14.00 -12.61 3.28
C TRP A 73 12.87 -13.62 3.33
N GLY A 74 11.70 -13.27 2.83
CA GLY A 74 10.49 -14.09 2.89
C GLY A 74 9.55 -13.74 4.05
N CYS A 75 9.92 -12.82 4.96
CA CYS A 75 9.00 -12.33 5.99
C CYS A 75 7.99 -11.35 5.41
N ASP A 76 6.81 -11.28 6.00
CA ASP A 76 5.85 -10.23 5.73
C ASP A 76 6.29 -8.94 6.43
N LEU A 77 6.48 -7.85 5.66
CA LEU A 77 6.92 -6.57 6.20
C LEU A 77 5.83 -6.00 7.11
N GLN A 78 6.22 -5.63 8.33
CA GLN A 78 5.33 -4.98 9.28
C GLN A 78 5.35 -3.46 9.10
N THR A 79 4.37 -2.77 9.61
CA THR A 79 4.26 -1.29 9.53
C THR A 79 5.53 -0.57 10.00
N GLU A 80 6.25 -1.10 11.00
CA GLU A 80 7.52 -0.53 11.45
C GLU A 80 8.59 -0.55 10.35
N HIS A 81 8.67 -1.63 9.57
CA HIS A 81 9.60 -1.78 8.44
C HIS A 81 9.26 -0.83 7.30
N GLU A 82 7.98 -0.76 6.94
CA GLU A 82 7.46 0.10 5.87
C GLU A 82 7.69 1.58 6.18
N ARG A 83 7.42 1.96 7.44
CA ARG A 83 7.69 3.31 7.91
C ARG A 83 9.18 3.62 7.95
N TYR A 84 10.01 2.67 8.36
CA TYR A 84 11.46 2.86 8.36
C TYR A 84 11.98 3.14 6.94
N LEU A 85 11.52 2.38 5.94
CA LEU A 85 11.86 2.63 4.54
C LEU A 85 11.46 4.03 4.09
N THR A 86 10.23 4.46 4.37
CA THR A 86 9.69 5.73 3.90
C THR A 86 10.18 6.94 4.68
N GLU A 87 10.43 6.79 5.99
CA GLU A 87 10.78 7.90 6.89
C GLU A 87 12.27 8.07 7.11
N GLN A 88 13.04 6.98 7.14
CA GLN A 88 14.47 7.00 7.46
C GLN A 88 15.34 6.81 6.23
N VAL A 89 15.03 5.83 5.38
CA VAL A 89 15.88 5.49 4.22
C VAL A 89 15.59 6.43 3.05
N TYR A 90 14.37 6.44 2.54
CA TYR A 90 14.02 7.20 1.33
C TYR A 90 13.50 8.61 1.60
N LYS A 91 12.95 8.86 2.79
CA LYS A 91 12.31 10.12 3.22
C LYS A 91 11.26 10.63 2.24
N LYS A 92 10.52 9.71 1.61
CA LYS A 92 9.49 9.95 0.60
C LYS A 92 8.64 8.69 0.40
N PRO A 93 7.50 8.76 -0.32
CA PRO A 93 6.78 7.57 -0.71
C PRO A 93 7.63 6.62 -1.54
N VAL A 94 7.43 5.32 -1.36
CA VAL A 94 8.23 4.27 -2.00
C VAL A 94 7.32 3.18 -2.55
N PHE A 95 7.57 2.78 -3.79
CA PHE A 95 7.04 1.52 -4.32
C PHE A 95 8.01 0.39 -4.00
N VAL A 96 7.50 -0.63 -3.32
CA VAL A 96 8.21 -1.90 -3.13
C VAL A 96 7.61 -2.91 -4.08
N THR A 97 8.47 -3.58 -4.87
CA THR A 97 8.04 -4.52 -5.92
C THR A 97 8.66 -5.89 -5.75
N ASP A 98 8.16 -6.86 -6.51
CA ASP A 98 8.76 -8.19 -6.66
C ASP A 98 8.89 -8.94 -5.32
N TYR A 99 7.76 -9.08 -4.66
CA TYR A 99 7.66 -9.79 -3.38
C TYR A 99 7.80 -11.30 -3.55
N PRO A 100 8.29 -12.01 -2.52
CA PRO A 100 8.27 -13.48 -2.51
C PRO A 100 6.86 -14.03 -2.72
N LYS A 101 6.76 -15.07 -3.54
CA LYS A 101 5.46 -15.70 -3.85
C LYS A 101 4.76 -16.27 -2.60
N GLU A 102 5.52 -16.70 -1.61
CA GLU A 102 5.02 -17.35 -0.41
C GLU A 102 4.16 -16.44 0.46
N ILE A 103 4.43 -15.12 0.44
CA ILE A 103 3.72 -14.13 1.24
C ILE A 103 2.66 -13.34 0.46
N LYS A 104 2.43 -13.71 -0.81
CA LYS A 104 1.47 -13.01 -1.68
C LYS A 104 0.43 -13.97 -2.26
N ALA A 105 -0.69 -13.42 -2.72
CA ALA A 105 -1.81 -14.18 -3.22
C ALA A 105 -1.50 -14.99 -4.49
N PHE A 106 -2.15 -16.14 -4.64
CA PHE A 106 -1.98 -17.05 -5.79
C PHE A 106 -2.29 -16.41 -7.15
N SER A 107 -3.10 -15.37 -7.15
CA SER A 107 -3.55 -14.70 -8.37
C SER A 107 -2.54 -13.74 -8.97
N MET A 108 -1.44 -13.46 -8.28
CA MET A 108 -0.39 -12.55 -8.74
C MET A 108 0.51 -13.25 -9.78
N ARG A 109 0.91 -12.49 -10.79
CA ARG A 109 1.77 -13.01 -11.86
C ARG A 109 3.14 -13.44 -11.31
N MET A 110 3.49 -14.69 -11.55
CA MET A 110 4.82 -15.20 -11.22
C MET A 110 5.88 -14.57 -12.13
N ASN A 111 6.93 -14.02 -11.53
CA ASN A 111 8.09 -13.54 -12.25
C ASN A 111 8.90 -14.71 -12.84
N ASP A 112 9.75 -14.42 -13.80
CA ASP A 112 10.51 -15.44 -14.54
C ASP A 112 11.59 -16.13 -13.66
N ASP A 113 11.89 -15.56 -12.50
CA ASP A 113 12.77 -16.17 -11.47
C ASP A 113 12.13 -17.35 -10.72
N GLY A 114 10.83 -17.54 -10.85
CA GLY A 114 10.05 -18.59 -10.18
C GLY A 114 9.95 -18.43 -8.66
N LYS A 115 10.45 -17.33 -8.09
CA LYS A 115 10.50 -17.05 -6.65
C LYS A 115 9.68 -15.85 -6.24
N THR A 116 9.60 -14.85 -7.11
CA THR A 116 8.89 -13.60 -6.83
C THR A 116 7.66 -13.44 -7.71
N VAL A 117 6.79 -12.51 -7.32
CA VAL A 117 5.59 -12.15 -8.06
C VAL A 117 5.58 -10.66 -8.39
N ALA A 118 4.94 -10.29 -9.49
CA ALA A 118 4.79 -8.91 -9.96
C ALA A 118 3.79 -8.14 -9.08
N ALA A 119 4.06 -8.08 -7.79
CA ALA A 119 3.36 -7.25 -6.81
C ALA A 119 4.01 -5.87 -6.75
N ALA A 120 3.24 -4.87 -6.35
CA ALA A 120 3.72 -3.52 -6.12
C ALA A 120 2.88 -2.89 -5.00
N ASP A 121 3.51 -2.59 -3.89
CA ASP A 121 2.88 -1.90 -2.77
C ASP A 121 3.44 -0.47 -2.69
N CYS A 122 2.56 0.51 -2.54
CA CYS A 122 2.94 1.90 -2.32
C CYS A 122 2.93 2.19 -0.81
N LEU A 123 4.10 2.51 -0.30
CA LEU A 123 4.31 2.87 1.10
C LEU A 123 4.42 4.38 1.24
N VAL A 124 3.81 4.95 2.28
CA VAL A 124 3.86 6.37 2.58
C VAL A 124 4.31 6.63 4.02
N PRO A 125 5.01 7.75 4.28
CA PRO A 125 5.40 8.12 5.64
C PRO A 125 4.20 8.22 6.58
N GLY A 126 4.32 7.76 7.81
CA GLY A 126 3.31 7.83 8.85
C GLY A 126 2.23 6.75 8.82
N ILE A 127 2.03 6.09 7.69
CA ILE A 127 1.01 5.03 7.52
C ILE A 127 1.65 3.67 7.23
N GLY A 128 2.64 3.61 6.32
CA GLY A 128 3.11 2.39 5.69
C GLY A 128 2.36 2.12 4.39
N GLU A 129 1.99 0.89 4.11
CA GLU A 129 1.23 0.53 2.91
C GLU A 129 -0.11 1.28 2.84
N ILE A 130 -0.34 1.99 1.74
CA ILE A 130 -1.59 2.67 1.43
C ILE A 130 -2.26 2.11 0.17
N ILE A 131 -1.47 1.60 -0.75
CA ILE A 131 -1.92 0.93 -1.97
C ILE A 131 -1.17 -0.39 -2.09
N GLY A 132 -1.90 -1.47 -2.31
CA GLY A 132 -1.35 -2.76 -2.70
C GLY A 132 -1.90 -3.19 -4.05
N GLY A 133 -1.04 -3.69 -4.92
CA GLY A 133 -1.44 -4.10 -6.26
C GLY A 133 -0.56 -5.16 -6.88
N SER A 134 -0.96 -5.65 -8.04
CA SER A 134 -0.13 -6.58 -8.81
C SER A 134 -0.60 -6.68 -10.26
N GLN A 135 0.28 -7.10 -11.13
CA GLN A 135 -0.13 -7.78 -12.35
C GLN A 135 -0.75 -9.12 -11.98
N ARG A 136 -1.83 -9.50 -12.65
CA ARG A 136 -2.50 -10.78 -12.41
C ARG A 136 -1.91 -11.87 -13.30
N GLU A 137 -1.90 -13.11 -12.80
CA GLU A 137 -1.44 -14.25 -13.59
C GLU A 137 -2.41 -14.51 -14.73
N GLU A 138 -1.94 -14.32 -15.94
CA GLU A 138 -2.70 -14.54 -17.17
C GLU A 138 -2.47 -15.93 -17.78
N ARG A 139 -1.42 -16.63 -17.34
CA ARG A 139 -1.04 -17.96 -17.84
C ARG A 139 -1.78 -19.03 -17.04
N LEU A 140 -2.74 -19.71 -17.70
CA LEU A 140 -3.61 -20.68 -17.03
C LEU A 140 -2.85 -21.78 -16.28
N GLU A 141 -1.86 -22.36 -16.91
CA GLU A 141 -1.07 -23.48 -16.34
C GLU A 141 -0.34 -23.06 -15.05
N LEU A 142 0.24 -21.84 -15.03
CA LEU A 142 0.91 -21.32 -13.85
C LEU A 142 -0.07 -20.97 -12.74
N LEU A 143 -1.23 -20.43 -13.08
CA LEU A 143 -2.30 -20.15 -12.13
C LEU A 143 -2.80 -21.44 -11.46
N GLU A 144 -3.14 -22.46 -12.25
CA GLU A 144 -3.59 -23.75 -11.73
C GLU A 144 -2.49 -24.46 -10.92
N GLY A 145 -1.23 -24.35 -11.37
CA GLY A 145 -0.08 -24.84 -10.63
C GLY A 145 0.06 -24.20 -9.27
N ARG A 146 -0.08 -22.88 -9.19
CA ARG A 146 0.00 -22.14 -7.93
C ARG A 146 -1.15 -22.46 -6.97
N ILE A 147 -2.36 -22.60 -7.48
CA ILE A 147 -3.53 -23.03 -6.70
C ILE A 147 -3.26 -24.40 -6.04
N LYS A 148 -2.73 -25.37 -6.80
CA LYS A 148 -2.37 -26.69 -6.30
C LYS A 148 -1.22 -26.65 -5.29
N GLU A 149 -0.19 -25.85 -5.55
CA GLU A 149 0.97 -25.67 -4.65
C GLU A 149 0.53 -25.20 -3.25
N LEU A 150 -0.51 -24.36 -3.19
CA LEU A 150 -1.10 -23.88 -1.94
C LEU A 150 -2.11 -24.84 -1.30
N GLY A 151 -2.27 -26.06 -1.85
CA GLY A 151 -3.20 -27.04 -1.33
C GLY A 151 -4.67 -26.73 -1.61
N MET A 152 -4.94 -25.77 -2.47
CA MET A 152 -6.30 -25.41 -2.90
C MET A 152 -6.73 -26.28 -4.10
N LYS A 153 -8.01 -26.39 -4.33
CA LYS A 153 -8.58 -27.16 -5.46
C LYS A 153 -8.89 -26.21 -6.62
N PRO A 154 -8.33 -26.42 -7.82
CA PRO A 154 -8.65 -25.61 -9.00
C PRO A 154 -10.14 -25.60 -9.34
N GLU A 155 -10.86 -26.66 -8.99
CA GLU A 155 -12.31 -26.80 -9.22
C GLU A 155 -13.12 -25.75 -8.43
N ASP A 156 -12.64 -25.32 -7.27
CA ASP A 156 -13.28 -24.28 -6.46
C ASP A 156 -13.10 -22.88 -7.09
N TYR A 157 -12.10 -22.74 -7.98
CA TYR A 157 -11.74 -21.51 -8.70
C TYR A 157 -11.99 -21.62 -10.21
N TRP A 158 -12.85 -22.54 -10.66
CA TRP A 158 -13.11 -22.78 -12.07
C TRP A 158 -13.46 -21.52 -12.84
N TRP A 159 -14.32 -20.67 -12.28
CA TRP A 159 -14.74 -19.40 -12.88
C TRP A 159 -13.56 -18.42 -13.07
N TYR A 160 -12.58 -18.43 -12.17
CA TYR A 160 -11.39 -17.61 -12.27
C TYR A 160 -10.39 -18.17 -13.30
N CYS A 161 -10.26 -19.49 -13.36
CA CYS A 161 -9.46 -20.17 -14.37
C CYS A 161 -10.06 -20.01 -15.78
N ASP A 162 -11.39 -20.01 -15.90
CA ASP A 162 -12.08 -19.84 -17.18
C ASP A 162 -11.83 -18.48 -17.82
N LEU A 163 -11.60 -17.43 -17.04
CA LEU A 163 -11.16 -16.12 -17.55
C LEU A 163 -9.80 -16.20 -18.28
N ARG A 164 -9.03 -17.24 -18.05
CA ARG A 164 -7.74 -17.50 -18.75
C ARG A 164 -7.92 -18.51 -19.88
N ARG A 165 -8.81 -19.47 -19.71
CA ARG A 165 -9.06 -20.53 -20.70
C ARG A 165 -9.74 -19.99 -21.94
N TYR A 166 -10.66 -19.05 -21.80
CA TYR A 166 -11.50 -18.55 -22.90
C TYR A 166 -11.12 -17.15 -23.40
N GLY A 167 -9.96 -16.63 -23.11
CA GLY A 167 -9.53 -15.37 -23.68
C GLY A 167 -8.74 -14.48 -22.73
N SER A 168 -7.60 -14.98 -22.27
CA SER A 168 -6.74 -14.25 -21.36
C SER A 168 -6.15 -12.99 -21.97
N CYS A 169 -5.94 -11.97 -21.15
CA CYS A 169 -5.17 -10.78 -21.46
C CYS A 169 -4.27 -10.37 -20.29
N LYS A 170 -3.22 -9.64 -20.57
CA LYS A 170 -2.42 -9.00 -19.50
C LYS A 170 -3.26 -7.93 -18.81
N HIS A 171 -3.41 -8.05 -17.51
CA HIS A 171 -4.15 -7.10 -16.70
C HIS A 171 -3.52 -6.96 -15.32
N ALA A 172 -3.77 -5.84 -14.69
CA ALA A 172 -3.33 -5.53 -13.35
C ALA A 172 -4.46 -4.89 -12.55
N GLY A 173 -4.32 -4.87 -11.26
CA GLY A 173 -5.26 -4.21 -10.38
C GLY A 173 -4.58 -3.80 -9.08
N PHE A 174 -5.15 -2.81 -8.42
CA PHE A 174 -4.69 -2.37 -7.12
C PHE A 174 -5.89 -2.08 -6.20
N GLY A 175 -5.65 -2.16 -4.90
CA GLY A 175 -6.54 -1.68 -3.87
C GLY A 175 -5.92 -0.50 -3.14
N LEU A 176 -6.73 0.51 -2.86
CA LEU A 176 -6.34 1.63 -2.02
C LEU A 176 -7.15 1.56 -0.73
N GLY A 177 -6.44 1.51 0.42
CA GLY A 177 -7.09 1.55 1.73
C GLY A 177 -7.76 2.90 1.97
N PHE A 178 -9.09 2.95 1.88
CA PHE A 178 -9.84 4.20 2.00
C PHE A 178 -9.63 4.85 3.36
N GLU A 179 -9.71 4.09 4.42
CA GLU A 179 -9.50 4.55 5.79
C GLU A 179 -8.05 5.05 5.99
N ARG A 180 -7.07 4.32 5.47
CA ARG A 180 -5.66 4.74 5.48
C ARG A 180 -5.46 6.05 4.71
N MET A 181 -6.15 6.21 3.58
CA MET A 181 -6.13 7.46 2.82
C MET A 181 -6.74 8.62 3.62
N VAL A 182 -7.87 8.39 4.31
CA VAL A 182 -8.49 9.42 5.16
C VAL A 182 -7.54 9.79 6.31
N MET A 183 -6.96 8.81 7.01
CA MET A 183 -5.94 9.06 8.04
C MET A 183 -4.78 9.89 7.50
N TYR A 184 -4.27 9.52 6.32
CA TYR A 184 -3.13 10.20 5.69
C TYR A 184 -3.43 11.65 5.34
N LEU A 185 -4.63 11.92 4.82
CA LEU A 185 -5.07 13.26 4.40
C LEU A 185 -5.52 14.16 5.55
N THR A 186 -5.95 13.58 6.66
CA THR A 186 -6.47 14.33 7.82
C THR A 186 -5.47 14.41 8.97
N GLY A 187 -4.48 13.50 9.02
CA GLY A 187 -3.54 13.39 10.12
C GLY A 187 -4.10 12.63 11.34
N VAL A 188 -5.31 12.07 11.24
CA VAL A 188 -5.88 11.25 12.30
C VAL A 188 -5.07 9.97 12.45
N SER A 189 -4.67 9.63 13.68
CA SER A 189 -3.77 8.50 13.95
C SER A 189 -4.49 7.17 14.18
N ASN A 190 -5.75 7.19 14.58
CA ASN A 190 -6.51 5.99 14.89
C ASN A 190 -7.52 5.71 13.77
N ILE A 191 -7.43 4.53 13.16
CA ILE A 191 -8.31 4.11 12.04
C ILE A 191 -9.79 4.10 12.44
N ARG A 192 -10.11 3.87 13.70
CA ARG A 192 -11.51 3.89 14.21
C ARG A 192 -12.15 5.27 14.12
N ASP A 193 -11.33 6.32 14.17
CA ASP A 193 -11.82 7.71 14.15
C ASP A 193 -12.13 8.20 12.73
N VAL A 194 -11.79 7.40 11.71
CA VAL A 194 -12.08 7.69 10.30
C VAL A 194 -13.18 6.80 9.71
N GLU A 195 -13.65 5.83 10.48
CA GLU A 195 -14.79 4.98 10.13
C GLU A 195 -16.09 5.57 10.69
N LEU A 196 -17.16 5.48 9.91
CA LEU A 196 -18.48 5.95 10.35
C LEU A 196 -19.05 5.06 11.46
N HIS A 197 -18.83 3.75 11.37
CA HIS A 197 -19.29 2.72 12.32
C HIS A 197 -18.14 1.75 12.62
N PRO A 198 -17.16 2.17 13.45
CA PRO A 198 -16.02 1.32 13.73
C PRO A 198 -16.44 0.09 14.54
N ARG A 199 -16.00 -1.08 14.09
CA ARG A 199 -16.24 -2.35 14.78
C ARG A 199 -14.94 -2.89 15.35
N THR A 200 -15.01 -3.34 16.60
CA THR A 200 -13.89 -3.95 17.29
C THR A 200 -14.31 -5.24 17.97
N VAL A 201 -13.34 -6.01 18.46
CA VAL A 201 -13.64 -7.23 19.22
C VAL A 201 -14.52 -6.89 20.42
N GLY A 202 -15.68 -7.52 20.49
CA GLY A 202 -16.68 -7.29 21.55
C GLY A 202 -17.54 -6.03 21.39
N ASN A 203 -17.40 -5.29 20.28
CA ASN A 203 -18.21 -4.12 19.97
C ASN A 203 -18.68 -4.15 18.51
N ALA A 204 -19.99 -4.26 18.31
CA ALA A 204 -20.69 -4.19 17.03
C ALA A 204 -22.10 -3.65 17.24
N ASP A 205 -22.20 -2.47 17.86
CA ASP A 205 -23.48 -1.89 18.31
C ASP A 205 -24.32 -1.30 17.15
N PHE A 206 -23.80 -1.30 15.91
CA PHE A 206 -24.46 -0.76 14.73
C PHE A 206 -24.45 -1.78 13.57
#